data_e05e0d2bcf5c6e4b2f0a4b3f03358608
#
_entry.id   e05e0d2bcf5c6e4b2f0a4b3f03358608
#
_cell.length_a   1.000
_cell.length_b   1.000
_cell.length_c   1.000
_cell.angle_alpha   90.00
_cell.angle_beta   90.00
_cell.angle_gamma   90.00
#
_symmetry.space_group_name_H-M   'P 1'
#
loop_
_entity.id
_entity.type
_entity.pdbx_description
1 polymer ?
#
loop_
_entity_poly.entity_id
_entity_poly.type
_entity_poly.pdbx_seq_one_letter_code
_entity_poly.pdbx_strand_id
1 'polypeptide(L)'
;MTVSELATAAGVNQRYLREWLSHQAASNYLAYDPATQKFTLPPEQAMVFAIEDSPVYMMGAFDLMTWINESKDQIEAVFPTGGGVPWTDHTSCFFCAVARFFRPGYHNNLVANWLPALDGVVDKLQRGAKVADVGCGHGWSTVLMAKAFPKSQFIGYDFHPSSIEQASAHAREHGVIENTRFEVATAKAYPEKDFDLVAFFDCLHDMGDPAGAAAHVRQSLKPDGSWMIIEPMAGDKLEDNLNPVGRIYYAGSTMGCVPTSLSQEVGAALGAQAGEAKLREVITAGGFRNVRRATETPFNMILEARP
;
A
#
# COMPACT_ATOMS: atom_id res chain seq x y z
N MET A 1 -1.01 33.75 -5.40
CA MET A 1 0.03 34.58 -4.74
C MET A 1 1.09 35.01 -5.76
N THR A 2 1.70 36.16 -5.58
CA THR A 2 2.92 36.54 -6.33
C THR A 2 4.14 35.76 -5.82
N VAL A 3 5.23 35.76 -6.57
CA VAL A 3 6.50 35.12 -6.14
C VAL A 3 6.98 35.67 -4.79
N SER A 4 6.90 36.99 -4.60
CA SER A 4 7.36 37.68 -3.38
C SER A 4 6.51 37.29 -2.16
N GLU A 5 5.18 37.30 -2.31
CA GLU A 5 4.24 36.88 -1.24
C GLU A 5 4.48 35.44 -0.82
N LEU A 6 4.64 34.53 -1.78
CA LEU A 6 4.86 33.11 -1.49
C LEU A 6 6.27 32.87 -0.90
N ALA A 7 7.30 33.57 -1.40
CA ALA A 7 8.65 33.45 -0.85
C ALA A 7 8.70 33.86 0.63
N THR A 8 7.98 34.93 0.98
CA THR A 8 7.87 35.40 2.36
C THR A 8 7.12 34.37 3.23
N ALA A 9 6.00 33.88 2.73
CA ALA A 9 5.16 32.90 3.46
C ALA A 9 5.88 31.57 3.69
N ALA A 10 6.67 31.10 2.71
CA ALA A 10 7.39 29.83 2.77
C ALA A 10 8.81 29.94 3.38
N GLY A 11 9.31 31.15 3.64
CA GLY A 11 10.66 31.34 4.18
C GLY A 11 11.77 30.93 3.21
N VAL A 12 11.55 31.06 1.89
CA VAL A 12 12.50 30.61 0.86
C VAL A 12 13.01 31.78 -0.01
N ASN A 13 14.14 31.54 -0.70
CA ASN A 13 14.70 32.54 -1.59
C ASN A 13 13.80 32.78 -2.82
N GLN A 14 13.47 34.04 -3.06
CA GLN A 14 12.57 34.47 -4.12
C GLN A 14 13.06 34.09 -5.54
N ARG A 15 14.38 34.10 -5.79
CA ARG A 15 14.94 33.80 -7.11
C ARG A 15 14.75 32.31 -7.47
N TYR A 16 15.04 31.43 -6.53
CA TYR A 16 14.80 29.98 -6.70
C TYR A 16 13.32 29.67 -6.83
N LEU A 17 12.48 30.30 -5.99
CA LEU A 17 11.04 30.08 -6.03
C LEU A 17 10.43 30.52 -7.38
N ARG A 18 10.93 31.62 -7.97
CA ARG A 18 10.48 32.06 -9.30
C ARG A 18 10.73 30.97 -10.35
N GLU A 19 11.92 30.35 -10.40
CA GLU A 19 12.21 29.28 -11.35
C GLU A 19 11.30 28.11 -11.15
N TRP A 20 11.11 27.69 -9.90
CA TRP A 20 10.24 26.58 -9.55
C TRP A 20 8.79 26.84 -9.97
N LEU A 21 8.22 27.98 -9.63
CA LEU A 21 6.85 28.35 -10.02
C LEU A 21 6.70 28.44 -11.53
N SER A 22 7.71 28.98 -12.23
CA SER A 22 7.69 29.07 -13.68
C SER A 22 7.69 27.68 -14.33
N HIS A 23 8.50 26.75 -13.80
CA HIS A 23 8.49 25.35 -14.23
C HIS A 23 7.13 24.69 -14.00
N GLN A 24 6.53 24.87 -12.81
CA GLN A 24 5.22 24.30 -12.50
C GLN A 24 4.12 24.88 -13.42
N ALA A 25 4.17 26.17 -13.72
CA ALA A 25 3.24 26.82 -14.64
C ALA A 25 3.44 26.36 -16.10
N ALA A 26 4.68 26.20 -16.53
CA ALA A 26 5.02 25.66 -17.85
C ALA A 26 4.58 24.19 -18.01
N SER A 27 4.47 23.45 -16.92
CA SER A 27 3.95 22.07 -16.86
C SER A 27 2.42 21.98 -16.70
N ASN A 28 1.72 23.12 -16.70
CA ASN A 28 0.28 23.22 -16.45
C ASN A 28 -0.17 22.71 -15.07
N TYR A 29 0.75 22.61 -14.10
CA TYR A 29 0.42 22.27 -12.70
C TYR A 29 -0.07 23.50 -11.93
N LEU A 30 0.37 24.70 -12.32
CA LEU A 30 -0.11 26.00 -11.80
C LEU A 30 -0.65 26.85 -12.94
N ALA A 31 -1.66 27.67 -12.63
CA ALA A 31 -2.09 28.75 -13.47
C ALA A 31 -1.29 30.01 -13.15
N TYR A 32 -0.89 30.78 -14.18
CA TYR A 32 -0.22 32.07 -14.04
C TYR A 32 -1.04 33.18 -14.72
N ASP A 33 -1.34 34.23 -13.97
CA ASP A 33 -2.00 35.41 -14.49
C ASP A 33 -0.97 36.51 -14.75
N PRO A 34 -0.68 36.89 -16.00
CA PRO A 34 0.31 37.90 -16.33
C PRO A 34 -0.10 39.32 -15.90
N ALA A 35 -1.41 39.62 -15.75
CA ALA A 35 -1.87 40.93 -15.34
C ALA A 35 -1.60 41.23 -13.86
N THR A 36 -1.77 40.21 -13.01
CA THR A 36 -1.55 40.30 -11.56
C THR A 36 -0.24 39.68 -11.10
N GLN A 37 0.49 39.00 -12.00
CA GLN A 37 1.71 38.23 -11.71
C GLN A 37 1.51 37.17 -10.61
N LYS A 38 0.30 36.62 -10.50
CA LYS A 38 -0.05 35.63 -9.50
C LYS A 38 -0.02 34.23 -10.06
N PHE A 39 0.45 33.30 -9.22
CA PHE A 39 0.34 31.87 -9.43
C PHE A 39 -0.80 31.32 -8.57
N THR A 40 -1.54 30.39 -9.13
CA THR A 40 -2.68 29.72 -8.48
C THR A 40 -2.56 28.22 -8.72
N LEU A 41 -2.76 27.41 -7.70
CA LEU A 41 -2.96 25.97 -7.83
C LEU A 41 -4.46 25.74 -8.09
N PRO A 42 -4.86 25.33 -9.32
CA PRO A 42 -6.26 25.07 -9.62
C PRO A 42 -6.82 23.90 -8.78
N PRO A 43 -8.14 23.84 -8.56
CA PRO A 43 -8.75 22.79 -7.72
C PRO A 43 -8.41 21.36 -8.18
N GLU A 44 -8.38 21.10 -9.47
CA GLU A 44 -8.09 19.79 -10.05
C GLU A 44 -6.63 19.37 -9.76
N GLN A 45 -5.69 20.30 -9.93
CA GLN A 45 -4.29 20.07 -9.58
C GLN A 45 -4.09 19.95 -8.06
N ALA A 46 -4.87 20.70 -7.26
CA ALA A 46 -4.81 20.57 -5.82
C ALA A 46 -5.24 19.16 -5.34
N MET A 47 -6.22 18.54 -6.00
CA MET A 47 -6.59 17.15 -5.72
C MET A 47 -5.42 16.18 -5.93
N VAL A 48 -4.55 16.45 -6.91
CA VAL A 48 -3.41 15.57 -7.24
C VAL A 48 -2.21 15.86 -6.34
N PHE A 49 -1.95 17.14 -6.00
CA PHE A 49 -0.67 17.55 -5.40
C PHE A 49 -0.75 18.04 -3.95
N ALA A 50 -1.95 18.37 -3.43
CA ALA A 50 -2.06 19.06 -2.13
C ALA A 50 -3.10 18.45 -1.18
N ILE A 51 -4.12 17.75 -1.67
CA ILE A 51 -5.19 17.18 -0.84
C ILE A 51 -4.91 15.71 -0.61
N GLU A 52 -4.32 15.37 0.53
CA GLU A 52 -3.82 14.01 0.84
C GLU A 52 -4.90 12.92 0.84
N ASP A 53 -6.14 13.25 1.18
CA ASP A 53 -7.25 12.29 1.20
C ASP A 53 -8.01 12.24 -0.15
N SER A 54 -7.53 12.97 -1.16
CA SER A 54 -8.10 12.90 -2.51
C SER A 54 -7.85 11.52 -3.14
N PRO A 55 -8.84 10.92 -3.83
CA PRO A 55 -8.68 9.64 -4.50
C PRO A 55 -7.65 9.64 -5.64
N VAL A 56 -7.22 10.83 -6.08
CA VAL A 56 -6.22 11.02 -7.15
C VAL A 56 -4.92 11.65 -6.65
N TYR A 57 -4.68 11.66 -5.34
CA TYR A 57 -3.45 12.19 -4.76
C TYR A 57 -2.23 11.36 -5.16
N MET A 58 -1.20 12.01 -5.69
CA MET A 58 -0.06 11.34 -6.33
C MET A 58 1.31 11.69 -5.71
N MET A 59 1.37 12.46 -4.63
CA MET A 59 2.68 12.87 -4.07
C MET A 59 3.51 11.69 -3.57
N GLY A 60 2.88 10.62 -3.07
CA GLY A 60 3.58 9.38 -2.73
C GLY A 60 4.32 8.74 -3.93
N ALA A 61 3.82 8.91 -5.16
CA ALA A 61 4.50 8.43 -6.35
C ALA A 61 5.80 9.22 -6.63
N PHE A 62 5.84 10.52 -6.35
CA PHE A 62 7.07 11.33 -6.47
C PHE A 62 8.09 10.92 -5.39
N ASP A 63 7.64 10.63 -4.19
CA ASP A 63 8.51 10.11 -3.12
C ASP A 63 9.11 8.75 -3.53
N LEU A 64 8.31 7.85 -4.14
CA LEU A 64 8.79 6.57 -4.70
C LEU A 64 9.81 6.77 -5.83
N MET A 65 9.65 7.78 -6.69
CA MET A 65 10.65 8.08 -7.72
C MET A 65 12.00 8.50 -7.12
N THR A 66 11.99 9.19 -5.99
CA THR A 66 13.22 9.51 -5.25
C THR A 66 13.89 8.24 -4.75
N TRP A 67 13.14 7.34 -4.12
CA TRP A 67 13.65 6.04 -3.68
C TRP A 67 14.20 5.20 -4.84
N ILE A 68 13.52 5.15 -6.00
CA ILE A 68 14.01 4.43 -7.19
C ILE A 68 15.40 4.92 -7.59
N ASN A 69 15.62 6.24 -7.60
CA ASN A 69 16.93 6.80 -7.90
C ASN A 69 18.00 6.44 -6.87
N GLU A 70 17.64 6.44 -5.57
CA GLU A 70 18.55 6.05 -4.48
C GLU A 70 18.90 4.57 -4.51
N SER A 71 17.98 3.71 -4.93
CA SER A 71 18.16 2.24 -4.95
C SER A 71 18.83 1.72 -6.22
N LYS A 72 19.10 2.58 -7.20
CA LYS A 72 19.62 2.18 -8.52
C LYS A 72 20.84 1.27 -8.41
N ASP A 73 21.85 1.65 -7.63
CA ASP A 73 23.12 0.92 -7.55
C ASP A 73 22.94 -0.46 -6.90
N GLN A 74 22.02 -0.60 -5.94
CA GLN A 74 21.68 -1.89 -5.32
C GLN A 74 21.05 -2.83 -6.33
N ILE A 75 20.09 -2.33 -7.13
CA ILE A 75 19.41 -3.13 -8.15
C ILE A 75 20.38 -3.49 -9.30
N GLU A 76 21.21 -2.56 -9.75
CA GLU A 76 22.22 -2.80 -10.77
C GLU A 76 23.19 -3.93 -10.37
N ALA A 77 23.55 -3.99 -9.09
CA ALA A 77 24.42 -5.04 -8.56
C ALA A 77 23.77 -6.44 -8.54
N VAL A 78 22.49 -6.54 -8.24
CA VAL A 78 21.79 -7.85 -8.14
C VAL A 78 21.16 -8.30 -9.46
N PHE A 79 20.92 -7.40 -10.40
CA PHE A 79 20.25 -7.68 -11.66
C PHE A 79 20.92 -8.78 -12.50
N PRO A 80 22.28 -8.80 -12.67
CA PRO A 80 22.96 -9.85 -13.42
C PRO A 80 22.99 -11.21 -12.71
N THR A 81 22.86 -11.21 -11.38
CA THR A 81 23.04 -12.43 -10.56
C THR A 81 21.72 -13.09 -10.18
N GLY A 82 20.61 -12.37 -10.29
CA GLY A 82 19.30 -12.81 -9.76
C GLY A 82 19.26 -12.76 -8.22
N GLY A 83 20.12 -12.00 -7.58
CA GLY A 83 20.11 -11.78 -6.14
C GLY A 83 18.93 -10.91 -5.69
N GLY A 84 18.64 -10.92 -4.38
CA GLY A 84 17.61 -10.09 -3.78
C GLY A 84 18.18 -8.87 -3.07
N VAL A 85 17.30 -7.91 -2.77
CA VAL A 85 17.54 -6.78 -1.87
C VAL A 85 16.55 -6.87 -0.74
N PRO A 86 17.02 -7.08 0.52
CA PRO A 86 16.11 -7.18 1.66
C PRO A 86 15.27 -5.92 1.84
N TRP A 87 14.00 -6.10 2.24
CA TRP A 87 13.10 -5.00 2.55
C TRP A 87 13.70 -4.01 3.56
N THR A 88 14.42 -4.52 4.54
CA THR A 88 15.08 -3.74 5.59
C THR A 88 16.25 -2.88 5.11
N ASP A 89 16.79 -3.16 3.92
CA ASP A 89 17.94 -2.44 3.36
C ASP A 89 17.52 -1.21 2.56
N HIS A 90 16.22 -1.00 2.38
CA HIS A 90 15.70 0.23 1.81
C HIS A 90 15.80 1.40 2.80
N THR A 91 15.89 2.62 2.27
CA THR A 91 15.98 3.84 3.10
C THR A 91 14.66 4.09 3.84
N SER A 92 14.72 4.81 4.96
CA SER A 92 13.50 5.20 5.71
C SER A 92 12.50 5.99 4.85
N CYS A 93 12.98 6.73 3.84
CA CYS A 93 12.15 7.45 2.88
C CYS A 93 11.24 6.50 2.08
N PHE A 94 11.71 5.29 1.74
CA PHE A 94 10.92 4.28 1.03
C PHE A 94 9.65 3.89 1.79
N PHE A 95 9.75 3.57 3.08
CA PHE A 95 8.60 3.13 3.88
C PHE A 95 7.52 4.22 3.98
N CYS A 96 7.95 5.48 4.14
CA CYS A 96 7.06 6.63 4.13
C CYS A 96 6.40 6.81 2.75
N ALA A 97 7.18 6.65 1.68
CA ALA A 97 6.71 6.79 0.30
C ALA A 97 5.67 5.74 -0.06
N VAL A 98 5.92 4.47 0.30
CA VAL A 98 4.96 3.36 0.12
C VAL A 98 3.67 3.63 0.88
N ALA A 99 3.77 3.97 2.17
CA ALA A 99 2.60 4.27 3.01
C ALA A 99 1.78 5.44 2.43
N ARG A 100 2.44 6.49 1.95
CA ARG A 100 1.80 7.68 1.36
C ARG A 100 1.19 7.39 -0.01
N PHE A 101 1.79 6.50 -0.78
CA PHE A 101 1.29 6.11 -2.11
C PHE A 101 -0.01 5.31 -2.02
N PHE A 102 -0.09 4.34 -1.11
CA PHE A 102 -1.26 3.47 -0.98
C PHE A 102 -2.40 4.08 -0.15
N ARG A 103 -2.09 5.01 0.78
CA ARG A 103 -3.08 5.62 1.68
C ARG A 103 -4.33 6.16 0.99
N PRO A 104 -4.28 6.92 -0.12
CA PRO A 104 -5.48 7.43 -0.80
C PRO A 104 -6.40 6.31 -1.30
N GLY A 105 -5.83 5.23 -1.83
CA GLY A 105 -6.57 4.05 -2.25
C GLY A 105 -7.35 3.41 -1.10
N TYR A 106 -6.68 3.19 0.02
CA TYR A 106 -7.30 2.63 1.23
C TYR A 106 -8.35 3.57 1.83
N HIS A 107 -8.04 4.86 1.95
CA HIS A 107 -8.96 5.86 2.51
C HIS A 107 -10.28 5.90 1.74
N ASN A 108 -10.24 5.90 0.42
CA ASN A 108 -11.41 6.06 -0.41
C ASN A 108 -12.17 4.75 -0.69
N ASN A 109 -11.55 3.59 -0.50
CA ASN A 109 -12.17 2.32 -0.93
C ASN A 109 -12.36 1.30 0.18
N LEU A 110 -11.48 1.23 1.18
CA LEU A 110 -11.44 0.11 2.14
C LEU A 110 -12.78 -0.10 2.84
N VAL A 111 -13.28 0.94 3.50
CA VAL A 111 -14.52 0.87 4.29
C VAL A 111 -15.77 0.97 3.42
N ALA A 112 -15.73 1.80 2.37
CA ALA A 112 -16.88 2.09 1.53
C ALA A 112 -17.15 1.00 0.47
N ASN A 113 -16.12 0.34 -0.04
CA ASN A 113 -16.23 -0.52 -1.21
C ASN A 113 -15.67 -1.94 -0.97
N TRP A 114 -14.47 -2.08 -0.41
CA TRP A 114 -13.79 -3.38 -0.35
C TRP A 114 -14.35 -4.29 0.74
N LEU A 115 -14.47 -3.80 1.97
CA LEU A 115 -15.07 -4.59 3.06
C LEU A 115 -16.52 -4.99 2.79
N PRO A 116 -17.39 -4.10 2.23
CA PRO A 116 -18.76 -4.50 1.86
C PRO A 116 -18.86 -5.55 0.75
N ALA A 117 -17.83 -5.69 -0.09
CA ALA A 117 -17.79 -6.71 -1.14
C ALA A 117 -17.51 -8.14 -0.63
N LEU A 118 -17.07 -8.27 0.63
CA LEU A 118 -16.85 -9.56 1.27
C LEU A 118 -18.14 -10.04 1.96
N ASP A 119 -18.42 -11.34 1.85
CA ASP A 119 -19.68 -11.90 2.35
C ASP A 119 -19.76 -11.89 3.88
N GLY A 120 -20.66 -11.08 4.45
CA GLY A 120 -20.98 -11.02 5.87
C GLY A 120 -19.88 -10.43 6.78
N VAL A 121 -18.78 -9.92 6.21
CA VAL A 121 -17.65 -9.36 6.97
C VAL A 121 -18.05 -8.10 7.70
N VAL A 122 -18.74 -7.17 7.04
CA VAL A 122 -19.19 -5.90 7.66
C VAL A 122 -20.08 -6.17 8.89
N ASP A 123 -20.98 -7.12 8.80
CA ASP A 123 -21.86 -7.49 9.93
C ASP A 123 -21.06 -8.03 11.13
N LYS A 124 -20.01 -8.83 10.88
CA LYS A 124 -19.09 -9.29 11.93
C LYS A 124 -18.33 -8.12 12.56
N LEU A 125 -17.79 -7.23 11.74
CA LEU A 125 -17.07 -6.05 12.19
C LEU A 125 -17.96 -5.13 13.05
N GLN A 126 -19.20 -4.92 12.67
CA GLN A 126 -20.15 -4.10 13.43
C GLN A 126 -20.54 -4.71 14.79
N ARG A 127 -20.58 -6.05 14.88
CA ARG A 127 -20.90 -6.75 16.13
C ARG A 127 -19.68 -6.87 17.07
N GLY A 128 -18.49 -6.77 16.56
CA GLY A 128 -17.22 -6.98 17.26
C GLY A 128 -16.51 -8.21 16.76
N ALA A 129 -15.53 -8.01 15.89
CA ALA A 129 -14.71 -9.05 15.26
C ALA A 129 -13.26 -8.94 15.73
N LYS A 130 -12.51 -10.04 15.60
CA LYS A 130 -11.07 -10.07 15.74
C LYS A 130 -10.42 -10.07 14.35
N VAL A 131 -9.58 -9.09 14.07
CA VAL A 131 -9.01 -8.84 12.75
C VAL A 131 -7.49 -8.83 12.83
N ALA A 132 -6.82 -9.50 11.90
CA ALA A 132 -5.39 -9.35 11.65
C ALA A 132 -5.17 -8.57 10.35
N ASP A 133 -4.27 -7.60 10.40
CA ASP A 133 -3.73 -6.88 9.26
C ASP A 133 -2.26 -7.26 9.14
N VAL A 134 -1.92 -8.13 8.20
CA VAL A 134 -0.59 -8.75 8.09
C VAL A 134 0.19 -8.11 6.96
N GLY A 135 1.40 -7.66 7.24
CA GLY A 135 2.15 -6.73 6.39
C GLY A 135 1.58 -5.31 6.51
N CYS A 136 1.19 -4.91 7.73
CA CYS A 136 0.45 -3.67 7.96
C CYS A 136 1.28 -2.39 7.71
N GLY A 137 2.59 -2.50 7.57
CA GLY A 137 3.48 -1.37 7.37
C GLY A 137 3.27 -0.28 8.43
N HIS A 138 2.99 0.96 8.01
CA HIS A 138 2.70 2.08 8.90
C HIS A 138 1.27 2.09 9.47
N GLY A 139 0.46 1.03 9.27
CA GLY A 139 -0.82 0.79 9.92
C GLY A 139 -2.01 1.61 9.42
N TRP A 140 -1.93 2.22 8.23
CA TRP A 140 -3.02 3.04 7.72
C TRP A 140 -4.32 2.27 7.50
N SER A 141 -4.25 1.08 6.92
CA SER A 141 -5.38 0.15 6.75
C SER A 141 -6.01 -0.21 8.09
N THR A 142 -5.18 -0.60 9.06
CA THR A 142 -5.60 -0.93 10.43
C THR A 142 -6.32 0.24 11.09
N VAL A 143 -5.75 1.45 11.02
CA VAL A 143 -6.34 2.67 11.61
C VAL A 143 -7.70 3.00 10.99
N LEU A 144 -7.81 2.90 9.66
CA LEU A 144 -9.08 3.15 8.95
C LEU A 144 -10.17 2.16 9.37
N MET A 145 -9.84 0.86 9.44
CA MET A 145 -10.78 -0.16 9.91
C MET A 145 -11.17 0.05 11.37
N ALA A 146 -10.22 0.36 12.24
CA ALA A 146 -10.46 0.56 13.66
C ALA A 146 -11.36 1.77 13.95
N LYS A 147 -11.21 2.86 13.19
CA LYS A 147 -12.11 4.02 13.25
C LYS A 147 -13.54 3.68 12.83
N ALA A 148 -13.68 2.91 11.75
CA ALA A 148 -14.99 2.56 11.21
C ALA A 148 -15.74 1.53 12.07
N PHE A 149 -15.01 0.65 12.76
CA PHE A 149 -15.58 -0.47 13.53
C PHE A 149 -15.06 -0.52 14.97
N PRO A 150 -15.47 0.43 15.83
CA PRO A 150 -14.90 0.59 17.17
C PRO A 150 -15.19 -0.56 18.14
N LYS A 151 -16.12 -1.48 17.81
CA LYS A 151 -16.39 -2.69 18.60
C LYS A 151 -15.43 -3.83 18.29
N SER A 152 -14.74 -3.79 17.16
CA SER A 152 -13.80 -4.82 16.72
C SER A 152 -12.40 -4.55 17.24
N GLN A 153 -11.60 -5.61 17.34
CA GLN A 153 -10.20 -5.56 17.75
C GLN A 153 -9.30 -5.82 16.54
N PHE A 154 -8.32 -4.97 16.34
CA PHE A 154 -7.42 -5.03 15.20
C PHE A 154 -5.98 -5.24 15.65
N ILE A 155 -5.30 -6.19 15.04
CA ILE A 155 -3.90 -6.47 15.30
C ILE A 155 -3.14 -6.31 13.99
N GLY A 156 -2.24 -5.32 13.93
CA GLY A 156 -1.32 -5.14 12.83
C GLY A 156 -0.05 -5.95 13.07
N TYR A 157 0.35 -6.75 12.10
CA TYR A 157 1.61 -7.48 12.11
C TYR A 157 2.49 -7.02 10.96
N ASP A 158 3.74 -6.74 11.26
CA ASP A 158 4.77 -6.50 10.27
C ASP A 158 6.12 -7.01 10.79
N PHE A 159 6.98 -7.48 9.90
CA PHE A 159 8.29 -7.97 10.34
C PHE A 159 9.32 -6.84 10.53
N HIS A 160 9.00 -5.61 10.10
CA HIS A 160 9.87 -4.44 10.20
C HIS A 160 9.57 -3.63 11.47
N PRO A 161 10.47 -3.62 12.49
CA PRO A 161 10.18 -3.00 13.79
C PRO A 161 9.85 -1.50 13.70
N SER A 162 10.56 -0.75 12.85
CA SER A 162 10.32 0.69 12.69
C SER A 162 8.93 0.98 12.09
N SER A 163 8.42 0.13 11.20
CA SER A 163 7.04 0.23 10.69
C SER A 163 6.03 0.05 11.82
N ILE A 164 6.23 -0.90 12.71
CA ILE A 164 5.38 -1.15 13.88
C ILE A 164 5.37 0.04 14.85
N GLU A 165 6.53 0.67 15.06
CA GLU A 165 6.61 1.90 15.87
C GLU A 165 5.78 3.04 15.25
N GLN A 166 5.88 3.25 13.93
CA GLN A 166 5.11 4.26 13.21
C GLN A 166 3.60 3.92 13.21
N ALA A 167 3.22 2.67 12.99
CA ALA A 167 1.83 2.23 13.06
C ALA A 167 1.21 2.51 14.45
N SER A 168 1.97 2.22 15.51
CA SER A 168 1.57 2.52 16.89
C SER A 168 1.44 4.03 17.16
N ALA A 169 2.30 4.85 16.54
CA ALA A 169 2.20 6.31 16.63
C ALA A 169 0.94 6.83 15.92
N HIS A 170 0.67 6.36 14.70
CA HIS A 170 -0.54 6.70 13.95
C HIS A 170 -1.82 6.30 14.70
N ALA A 171 -1.85 5.12 15.33
CA ALA A 171 -3.02 4.70 16.12
C ALA A 171 -3.30 5.65 17.30
N ARG A 172 -2.24 6.12 17.98
CA ARG A 172 -2.37 7.13 19.05
C ARG A 172 -2.86 8.47 18.50
N GLU A 173 -2.25 8.97 17.43
CA GLU A 173 -2.62 10.23 16.79
C GLU A 173 -4.10 10.23 16.34
N HIS A 174 -4.54 9.10 15.84
CA HIS A 174 -5.90 8.93 15.31
C HIS A 174 -6.92 8.43 16.34
N GLY A 175 -6.54 8.27 17.61
CA GLY A 175 -7.45 7.96 18.73
C GLY A 175 -8.04 6.55 18.67
N VAL A 176 -7.33 5.56 18.11
CA VAL A 176 -7.79 4.16 17.98
C VAL A 176 -6.95 3.16 18.77
N ILE A 177 -6.14 3.63 19.73
CA ILE A 177 -5.24 2.80 20.52
C ILE A 177 -5.99 1.74 21.36
N GLU A 178 -7.23 2.03 21.76
CA GLU A 178 -8.03 1.14 22.61
C GLU A 178 -8.50 -0.14 21.89
N ASN A 179 -8.60 -0.10 20.57
CA ASN A 179 -9.03 -1.23 19.76
C ASN A 179 -8.03 -1.65 18.70
N THR A 180 -6.77 -1.17 18.83
CA THR A 180 -5.66 -1.59 17.97
C THR A 180 -4.45 -1.98 18.80
N ARG A 181 -3.65 -2.91 18.27
CA ARG A 181 -2.28 -3.15 18.70
C ARG A 181 -1.43 -3.54 17.51
N PHE A 182 -0.11 -3.35 17.62
CA PHE A 182 0.84 -3.63 16.56
C PHE A 182 2.00 -4.45 17.12
N GLU A 183 2.36 -5.53 16.42
CA GLU A 183 3.35 -6.49 16.88
C GLU A 183 4.32 -6.86 15.75
N VAL A 184 5.60 -6.99 16.10
CA VAL A 184 6.61 -7.46 15.14
C VAL A 184 6.45 -8.96 14.95
N ALA A 185 6.01 -9.37 13.76
CA ALA A 185 5.87 -10.77 13.39
C ALA A 185 5.91 -10.94 11.87
N THR A 186 6.35 -12.11 11.42
CA THR A 186 6.28 -12.47 10.00
C THR A 186 4.91 -13.03 9.63
N ALA A 187 4.57 -12.99 8.34
CA ALA A 187 3.30 -13.53 7.85
C ALA A 187 3.12 -15.03 8.09
N LYS A 188 4.21 -15.77 8.36
CA LYS A 188 4.21 -17.22 8.64
C LYS A 188 4.23 -17.57 10.14
N ALA A 189 4.34 -16.56 11.05
CA ALA A 189 4.62 -16.85 12.46
C ALA A 189 3.96 -15.87 13.45
N TYR A 190 2.95 -15.10 13.06
CA TYR A 190 2.19 -14.32 14.03
C TYR A 190 1.42 -15.27 14.97
N PRO A 191 1.38 -14.96 16.31
CA PRO A 191 1.06 -15.98 17.29
C PRO A 191 -0.44 -16.26 17.46
N GLU A 192 -1.30 -15.31 17.13
CA GLU A 192 -2.72 -15.40 17.44
C GLU A 192 -3.54 -16.13 16.39
N LYS A 193 -4.69 -16.64 16.84
CA LYS A 193 -5.64 -17.42 16.04
C LYS A 193 -7.07 -16.93 16.29
N ASP A 194 -8.01 -17.62 15.67
CA ASP A 194 -9.44 -17.37 15.76
C ASP A 194 -9.84 -15.98 15.25
N PHE A 195 -9.25 -15.59 14.13
CA PHE A 195 -9.61 -14.36 13.44
C PHE A 195 -10.90 -14.52 12.64
N ASP A 196 -11.75 -13.49 12.71
CA ASP A 196 -12.93 -13.36 11.85
C ASP A 196 -12.54 -12.88 10.45
N LEU A 197 -11.48 -12.04 10.39
CA LEU A 197 -10.91 -11.51 9.16
C LEU A 197 -9.39 -11.46 9.30
N VAL A 198 -8.69 -11.96 8.30
CA VAL A 198 -7.28 -11.64 8.05
C VAL A 198 -7.22 -10.80 6.77
N ALA A 199 -6.45 -9.74 6.75
CA ALA A 199 -6.30 -8.86 5.60
C ALA A 199 -4.82 -8.70 5.23
N PHE A 200 -4.54 -8.74 3.93
CA PHE A 200 -3.26 -8.45 3.30
C PHE A 200 -3.47 -7.30 2.32
N PHE A 201 -2.65 -6.28 2.43
CA PHE A 201 -2.74 -5.09 1.59
C PHE A 201 -1.47 -4.91 0.78
N ASP A 202 -1.54 -5.25 -0.51
CA ASP A 202 -0.46 -5.08 -1.48
C ASP A 202 0.88 -5.66 -1.00
N CYS A 203 0.87 -6.85 -0.37
CA CYS A 203 2.07 -7.42 0.25
C CYS A 203 2.29 -8.92 -0.03
N LEU A 204 1.27 -9.69 -0.47
CA LEU A 204 1.42 -11.12 -0.72
C LEU A 204 2.43 -11.39 -1.86
N HIS A 205 2.43 -10.55 -2.88
CA HIS A 205 3.33 -10.67 -4.03
C HIS A 205 4.81 -10.35 -3.71
N ASP A 206 5.07 -9.66 -2.58
CA ASP A 206 6.40 -9.32 -2.09
C ASP A 206 7.01 -10.40 -1.20
N MET A 207 6.20 -11.36 -0.75
CA MET A 207 6.65 -12.42 0.15
C MET A 207 7.51 -13.45 -0.60
N GLY A 208 8.58 -13.90 0.06
CA GLY A 208 9.39 -14.99 -0.46
C GLY A 208 8.65 -16.32 -0.48
N ASP A 209 7.82 -16.57 0.53
CA ASP A 209 6.99 -17.78 0.65
C ASP A 209 5.50 -17.43 0.83
N PRO A 210 4.84 -16.98 -0.24
CA PRO A 210 3.44 -16.60 -0.17
C PRO A 210 2.49 -17.80 0.08
N ALA A 211 2.88 -19.01 -0.33
CA ALA A 211 2.09 -20.21 -0.05
C ALA A 211 2.17 -20.61 1.44
N GLY A 212 3.35 -20.49 2.06
CA GLY A 212 3.52 -20.66 3.50
C GLY A 212 2.75 -19.62 4.31
N ALA A 213 2.74 -18.35 3.87
CA ALA A 213 1.90 -17.31 4.47
C ALA A 213 0.40 -17.65 4.36
N ALA A 214 -0.07 -18.09 3.18
CA ALA A 214 -1.45 -18.54 2.99
C ALA A 214 -1.82 -19.71 3.91
N ALA A 215 -0.92 -20.68 4.07
CA ALA A 215 -1.13 -21.82 4.99
C ALA A 215 -1.26 -21.36 6.46
N HIS A 216 -0.47 -20.36 6.88
CA HIS A 216 -0.56 -19.80 8.22
C HIS A 216 -1.87 -19.01 8.42
N VAL A 217 -2.29 -18.22 7.45
CA VAL A 217 -3.59 -17.54 7.46
C VAL A 217 -4.73 -18.57 7.63
N ARG A 218 -4.69 -19.66 6.85
CA ARG A 218 -5.70 -20.72 6.94
C ARG A 218 -5.82 -21.33 8.34
N GLN A 219 -4.68 -21.50 9.04
CA GLN A 219 -4.63 -22.04 10.40
C GLN A 219 -5.04 -21.03 11.47
N SER A 220 -4.97 -19.73 11.18
CA SER A 220 -5.28 -18.65 12.11
C SER A 220 -6.72 -18.16 12.02
N LEU A 221 -7.43 -18.48 10.94
CA LEU A 221 -8.83 -18.12 10.75
C LEU A 221 -9.77 -19.02 11.54
N LYS A 222 -10.90 -18.46 11.97
CA LYS A 222 -12.09 -19.23 12.36
C LYS A 222 -12.61 -20.04 11.19
N PRO A 223 -13.40 -21.13 11.43
CA PRO A 223 -14.00 -21.90 10.34
C PRO A 223 -14.88 -21.10 9.38
N ASP A 224 -15.51 -20.03 9.87
CA ASP A 224 -16.33 -19.08 9.12
C ASP A 224 -15.62 -17.74 8.85
N GLY A 225 -14.32 -17.69 9.08
CA GLY A 225 -13.48 -16.51 8.84
C GLY A 225 -13.21 -16.26 7.36
N SER A 226 -12.80 -15.05 7.03
CA SER A 226 -12.43 -14.65 5.67
C SER A 226 -11.00 -14.14 5.62
N TRP A 227 -10.30 -14.41 4.53
CA TRP A 227 -9.06 -13.76 4.17
C TRP A 227 -9.32 -12.78 3.03
N MET A 228 -9.10 -11.49 3.27
CA MET A 228 -9.15 -10.43 2.27
C MET A 228 -7.74 -10.20 1.73
N ILE A 229 -7.57 -10.29 0.44
CA ILE A 229 -6.30 -10.10 -0.24
C ILE A 229 -6.48 -8.96 -1.24
N ILE A 230 -5.83 -7.86 -1.00
CA ILE A 230 -5.75 -6.72 -1.91
C ILE A 230 -4.40 -6.81 -2.61
N GLU A 231 -4.42 -6.86 -3.93
CA GLU A 231 -3.22 -6.96 -4.76
C GLU A 231 -3.30 -6.00 -5.95
N PRO A 232 -2.18 -5.61 -6.54
CA PRO A 232 -2.17 -4.80 -7.74
C PRO A 232 -3.02 -5.40 -8.85
N MET A 233 -3.77 -4.56 -9.58
CA MET A 233 -4.54 -4.99 -10.74
C MET A 233 -3.60 -5.53 -11.82
N ALA A 234 -3.82 -6.77 -12.20
CA ALA A 234 -3.09 -7.44 -13.25
C ALA A 234 -3.97 -8.46 -13.98
N GLY A 235 -3.80 -8.57 -15.28
CA GLY A 235 -4.26 -9.72 -16.07
C GLY A 235 -3.29 -10.89 -15.96
N ASP A 236 -3.72 -12.07 -16.39
CA ASP A 236 -2.95 -13.31 -16.28
C ASP A 236 -1.85 -13.45 -17.34
N LYS A 237 -1.86 -12.61 -18.36
CA LYS A 237 -0.90 -12.64 -19.47
C LYS A 237 -0.17 -11.30 -19.58
N LEU A 238 1.05 -11.36 -20.10
CA LEU A 238 1.87 -10.17 -20.32
C LEU A 238 1.13 -9.10 -21.15
N GLU A 239 0.49 -9.53 -22.23
CA GLU A 239 -0.23 -8.63 -23.14
C GLU A 239 -1.38 -7.88 -22.48
N ASP A 240 -2.03 -8.46 -21.48
CA ASP A 240 -3.11 -7.83 -20.72
C ASP A 240 -2.60 -6.66 -19.85
N ASN A 241 -1.32 -6.69 -19.50
CA ASN A 241 -0.64 -5.73 -18.62
C ASN A 241 0.16 -4.66 -19.37
N LEU A 242 0.17 -4.67 -20.72
CA LEU A 242 0.84 -3.66 -21.54
C LEU A 242 0.00 -2.36 -21.64
N ASN A 243 -0.24 -1.74 -20.49
CA ASN A 243 -1.07 -0.56 -20.31
C ASN A 243 -0.43 0.42 -19.29
N PRO A 244 -0.96 1.64 -19.09
CA PRO A 244 -0.38 2.62 -18.16
C PRO A 244 -0.27 2.14 -16.71
N VAL A 245 -1.22 1.33 -16.22
CA VAL A 245 -1.21 0.77 -14.86
C VAL A 245 -0.10 -0.30 -14.74
N GLY A 246 -0.04 -1.25 -15.68
CA GLY A 246 1.01 -2.25 -15.73
C GLY A 246 2.40 -1.63 -15.82
N ARG A 247 2.58 -0.54 -16.59
CA ARG A 247 3.85 0.18 -16.66
C ARG A 247 4.33 0.67 -15.28
N ILE A 248 3.41 1.21 -14.46
CA ILE A 248 3.75 1.69 -13.11
C ILE A 248 4.14 0.50 -12.23
N TYR A 249 3.32 -0.53 -12.22
CA TYR A 249 3.55 -1.70 -11.35
C TYR A 249 4.77 -2.52 -11.77
N TYR A 250 5.04 -2.72 -13.05
CA TYR A 250 6.29 -3.38 -13.49
C TYR A 250 7.53 -2.59 -13.08
N ALA A 251 7.50 -1.25 -13.16
CA ALA A 251 8.61 -0.42 -12.72
C ALA A 251 8.86 -0.58 -11.21
N GLY A 252 7.81 -0.44 -10.37
CA GLY A 252 7.90 -0.66 -8.93
C GLY A 252 8.32 -2.07 -8.56
N SER A 253 7.75 -3.07 -9.25
CA SER A 253 8.05 -4.49 -9.03
C SER A 253 9.52 -4.83 -9.33
N THR A 254 10.08 -4.26 -10.40
CA THR A 254 11.51 -4.45 -10.75
C THR A 254 12.44 -3.90 -9.68
N MET A 255 12.08 -2.76 -9.07
CA MET A 255 12.93 -2.06 -8.11
C MET A 255 12.71 -2.51 -6.66
N GLY A 256 11.53 -3.03 -6.33
CA GLY A 256 11.12 -3.37 -4.96
C GLY A 256 10.62 -4.80 -4.81
N CYS A 257 9.49 -5.16 -5.41
CA CYS A 257 8.77 -6.40 -5.10
C CYS A 257 9.60 -7.66 -5.40
N VAL A 258 10.13 -7.77 -6.64
CA VAL A 258 10.92 -8.93 -7.05
C VAL A 258 12.24 -9.06 -6.25
N PRO A 259 13.05 -8.00 -6.10
CA PRO A 259 14.26 -8.08 -5.28
C PRO A 259 13.97 -8.42 -3.81
N THR A 260 12.90 -7.85 -3.24
CA THR A 260 12.49 -8.16 -1.87
C THR A 260 12.13 -9.63 -1.70
N SER A 261 11.30 -10.16 -2.58
CA SER A 261 10.90 -11.58 -2.54
C SER A 261 12.11 -12.52 -2.71
N LEU A 262 13.00 -12.22 -3.66
CA LEU A 262 14.23 -13.01 -3.91
C LEU A 262 15.19 -12.99 -2.72
N SER A 263 15.17 -11.98 -1.87
CA SER A 263 16.02 -11.91 -0.67
C SER A 263 15.55 -12.80 0.48
N GLN A 264 14.33 -13.30 0.41
CA GLN A 264 13.69 -14.09 1.47
C GLN A 264 13.80 -15.60 1.19
N GLU A 265 13.50 -16.40 2.21
CA GLU A 265 13.38 -17.85 2.08
C GLU A 265 12.36 -18.22 0.99
N VAL A 266 12.64 -19.21 0.17
CA VAL A 266 11.89 -19.66 -1.01
C VAL A 266 12.08 -18.72 -2.22
N GLY A 267 11.92 -17.41 -2.07
CA GLY A 267 12.13 -16.44 -3.14
C GLY A 267 11.18 -16.64 -4.33
N ALA A 268 9.87 -16.77 -4.05
CA ALA A 268 8.86 -17.06 -5.10
C ALA A 268 8.73 -15.96 -6.16
N ALA A 269 9.10 -14.72 -5.84
CA ALA A 269 9.20 -13.58 -6.73
C ALA A 269 7.97 -13.38 -7.64
N LEU A 270 6.77 -13.40 -7.05
CA LEU A 270 5.52 -13.24 -7.81
C LEU A 270 5.50 -11.90 -8.56
N GLY A 271 5.93 -10.84 -7.88
CA GLY A 271 5.91 -9.48 -8.42
C GLY A 271 4.51 -8.87 -8.50
N ALA A 272 4.45 -7.56 -8.62
CA ALA A 272 3.19 -6.79 -8.59
C ALA A 272 2.24 -7.06 -9.76
N GLN A 273 2.66 -7.84 -10.77
CA GLN A 273 1.83 -8.19 -11.93
C GLN A 273 1.66 -9.72 -12.07
N ALA A 274 1.48 -10.38 -10.92
CA ALA A 274 1.33 -11.84 -10.86
C ALA A 274 0.03 -12.35 -11.57
N GLY A 275 -1.03 -11.56 -11.60
CA GLY A 275 -2.33 -11.96 -12.12
C GLY A 275 -3.15 -12.81 -11.16
N GLU A 276 -4.46 -12.88 -11.39
CA GLU A 276 -5.39 -13.60 -10.51
C GLU A 276 -5.15 -15.12 -10.51
N ALA A 277 -4.86 -15.69 -11.67
CA ALA A 277 -4.64 -17.14 -11.77
C ALA A 277 -3.45 -17.58 -10.89
N LYS A 278 -2.34 -16.82 -10.90
CA LYS A 278 -1.17 -17.13 -10.07
C LYS A 278 -1.44 -16.92 -8.58
N LEU A 279 -2.17 -15.87 -8.22
CA LEU A 279 -2.58 -15.64 -6.83
C LEU A 279 -3.50 -16.76 -6.33
N ARG A 280 -4.45 -17.24 -7.14
CA ARG A 280 -5.31 -18.37 -6.80
C ARG A 280 -4.52 -19.68 -6.62
N GLU A 281 -3.52 -19.92 -7.46
CA GLU A 281 -2.60 -21.08 -7.30
C GLU A 281 -1.93 -21.05 -5.93
N VAL A 282 -1.35 -19.91 -5.56
CA VAL A 282 -0.67 -19.69 -4.27
C VAL A 282 -1.63 -19.86 -3.08
N ILE A 283 -2.81 -19.23 -3.15
CA ILE A 283 -3.83 -19.30 -2.09
C ILE A 283 -4.32 -20.74 -1.92
N THR A 284 -4.54 -21.46 -3.03
CA THR A 284 -4.96 -22.86 -3.02
C THR A 284 -3.86 -23.78 -2.47
N ALA A 285 -2.59 -23.52 -2.80
CA ALA A 285 -1.45 -24.24 -2.24
C ALA A 285 -1.37 -24.08 -0.70
N GLY A 286 -1.81 -22.93 -0.16
CA GLY A 286 -1.98 -22.69 1.27
C GLY A 286 -3.16 -23.40 1.91
N GLY A 287 -3.96 -24.16 1.13
CA GLY A 287 -5.06 -25.00 1.60
C GLY A 287 -6.46 -24.38 1.54
N PHE A 288 -6.61 -23.20 0.97
CA PHE A 288 -7.93 -22.60 0.71
C PHE A 288 -8.62 -23.27 -0.49
N ARG A 289 -9.93 -23.49 -0.38
CA ARG A 289 -10.72 -24.11 -1.44
C ARG A 289 -11.68 -23.15 -2.13
N ASN A 290 -12.12 -22.14 -1.41
CA ASN A 290 -13.08 -21.15 -1.88
C ASN A 290 -12.34 -19.82 -2.07
N VAL A 291 -12.06 -19.46 -3.31
CA VAL A 291 -11.41 -18.18 -3.67
C VAL A 291 -12.24 -17.49 -4.72
N ARG A 292 -12.60 -16.23 -4.50
CA ARG A 292 -13.32 -15.43 -5.47
C ARG A 292 -12.74 -14.02 -5.59
N ARG A 293 -12.91 -13.38 -6.73
CA ARG A 293 -12.76 -11.93 -6.82
C ARG A 293 -14.01 -11.31 -6.21
N ALA A 294 -13.81 -10.54 -5.12
CA ALA A 294 -14.90 -9.86 -4.44
C ALA A 294 -15.26 -8.55 -5.15
N THR A 295 -14.25 -7.75 -5.49
CA THR A 295 -14.39 -6.50 -6.25
C THR A 295 -13.05 -6.09 -6.85
N GLU A 296 -13.04 -4.97 -7.57
CA GLU A 296 -11.83 -4.41 -8.18
C GLU A 296 -11.91 -2.90 -8.31
N THR A 297 -10.76 -2.27 -8.49
CA THR A 297 -10.58 -0.89 -8.92
C THR A 297 -9.65 -0.86 -10.14
N PRO A 298 -9.43 0.26 -10.80
CA PRO A 298 -8.41 0.33 -11.85
C PRO A 298 -6.99 -0.05 -11.40
N PHE A 299 -6.72 0.02 -10.09
CA PHE A 299 -5.38 -0.21 -9.52
C PHE A 299 -5.26 -1.48 -8.69
N ASN A 300 -6.36 -2.00 -8.14
CA ASN A 300 -6.32 -3.16 -7.26
C ASN A 300 -7.39 -4.19 -7.61
N MET A 301 -7.06 -5.47 -7.47
CA MET A 301 -8.01 -6.55 -7.35
C MET A 301 -8.15 -6.95 -5.88
N ILE A 302 -9.38 -7.28 -5.48
CA ILE A 302 -9.70 -7.69 -4.11
C ILE A 302 -10.23 -9.12 -4.16
N LEU A 303 -9.44 -10.06 -3.62
CA LEU A 303 -9.83 -11.45 -3.53
C LEU A 303 -10.34 -11.76 -2.12
N GLU A 304 -11.32 -12.64 -2.03
CA GLU A 304 -11.76 -13.27 -0.79
C GLU A 304 -11.47 -14.76 -0.84
N ALA A 305 -10.79 -15.26 0.19
CA ALA A 305 -10.57 -16.69 0.37
C ALA A 305 -11.19 -17.15 1.70
N ARG A 306 -11.78 -18.35 1.69
CA ARG A 306 -12.38 -18.97 2.89
C ARG A 306 -11.86 -20.37 3.10
N PRO A 307 -11.73 -20.81 4.38
CA PRO A 307 -11.29 -22.15 4.76
C PRO A 307 -12.02 -23.30 4.10
#